data_5618d775594bf598862d47cd8b41dc36
#
_entry.id   5618d775594bf598862d47cd8b41dc36
#
_cell.length_a   1.000
_cell.length_b   1.000
_cell.length_c   1.000
_cell.angle_alpha   90.00
_cell.angle_beta   90.00
_cell.angle_gamma   90.00
#
_symmetry.space_group_name_H-M   'P 1'
#
loop_
_entity.id
_entity.type
_entity.pdbx_description
1 polymer ?
#
loop_
_entity_poly.entity_id
_entity_poly.type
_entity_poly.pdbx_seq_one_letter_code
_entity_poly.pdbx_strand_id
1 'polypeptide(L)'
;MVIRDRWQTLNTYMKRLLLLIIISTLVGCKTEKETTPSQLETYFQDSNLPAALMGSINEDGRIEWKAFGPSVWSGTDTINENNIFRIYSMTKAIASIAAMQLVEQGKIGLDDPLDDLMPEMTSIPILTKEGELVKGSKSITLRHLLTHTAGFGYDFTSSRLQSFQPDNWEYEDKPRLFEAGTNWRYGTNADWVGKIVEKISGENLEQYFRNYITGPLQMDATWFNVPDNLKDRIVSYGVKDSTGFNEYPRIPEKPVTSFNAGGGLFGSPKDYMTFLQCMLNYGKYEGGQLLKRETFELMLKDNLPKEVRLNYEQFDNDVMGYTGGFGDESDRWGLAWAIEANKSELFRPIGSVYWAGAANSYYTLDVENKIAVVYFTQYFPFNDKESFDFYRLFEKEVYQGFEN
;
A
#
# COMPACT_ATOMS: atom_id res chain seq x y z
N MET A 1 31.11 -40.84 75.26
CA MET A 1 31.27 -39.42 74.89
C MET A 1 31.25 -39.18 73.38
N VAL A 2 31.48 -40.18 72.56
CA VAL A 2 31.56 -40.01 71.05
C VAL A 2 30.21 -40.07 70.33
N ILE A 3 29.14 -40.59 70.95
CA ILE A 3 27.83 -40.76 70.28
C ILE A 3 26.95 -39.49 70.34
N ARG A 4 27.20 -38.64 71.37
CA ARG A 4 26.38 -37.41 71.53
C ARG A 4 26.75 -36.30 70.60
N ASP A 5 27.96 -36.20 70.10
CA ASP A 5 28.44 -35.18 69.18
C ASP A 5 28.01 -35.47 67.74
N ARG A 6 27.82 -36.72 67.34
CA ARG A 6 27.32 -37.05 65.97
C ARG A 6 25.85 -36.67 65.77
N TRP A 7 25.02 -36.73 66.82
CA TRP A 7 23.63 -36.34 66.72
C TRP A 7 23.40 -34.80 66.58
N GLN A 8 24.27 -34.04 67.27
CA GLN A 8 24.20 -32.58 67.19
C GLN A 8 24.67 -32.08 65.81
N THR A 9 25.69 -32.70 65.24
CA THR A 9 26.19 -32.34 63.86
C THR A 9 25.17 -32.70 62.76
N LEU A 10 24.52 -33.87 62.89
CA LEU A 10 23.49 -34.30 61.90
C LEU A 10 22.25 -33.40 61.95
N ASN A 11 21.83 -32.96 63.11
CA ASN A 11 20.67 -32.07 63.27
C ASN A 11 20.96 -30.67 62.78
N THR A 12 22.18 -30.19 62.81
CA THR A 12 22.63 -28.92 62.30
C THR A 12 22.70 -28.96 60.76
N TYR A 13 23.15 -30.06 60.13
CA TYR A 13 23.15 -30.27 58.69
C TYR A 13 21.74 -30.43 58.14
N MET A 14 20.85 -31.15 58.75
CA MET A 14 19.44 -31.28 58.36
C MET A 14 18.70 -29.95 58.47
N LYS A 15 18.94 -29.13 59.50
CA LYS A 15 18.34 -27.78 59.57
C LYS A 15 18.84 -26.83 58.46
N ARG A 16 20.12 -26.92 58.08
CA ARG A 16 20.69 -26.15 56.98
C ARG A 16 20.18 -26.64 55.60
N LEU A 17 19.98 -27.95 55.44
CA LEU A 17 19.42 -28.52 54.22
C LEU A 17 17.93 -28.16 54.05
N LEU A 18 17.13 -28.16 55.11
CA LEU A 18 15.74 -27.71 55.12
C LEU A 18 15.62 -26.19 54.83
N LEU A 19 16.57 -25.37 55.35
CA LEU A 19 16.59 -23.93 55.05
C LEU A 19 16.96 -23.64 53.61
N LEU A 20 17.84 -24.43 53.00
CA LEU A 20 18.20 -24.32 51.57
C LEU A 20 17.07 -24.77 50.64
N ILE A 21 16.27 -25.74 51.01
CA ILE A 21 15.10 -26.21 50.25
C ILE A 21 13.95 -25.17 50.33
N ILE A 22 13.77 -24.50 51.47
CA ILE A 22 12.75 -23.44 51.64
C ILE A 22 13.15 -22.17 50.88
N ILE A 23 14.44 -21.87 50.74
CA ILE A 23 14.91 -20.72 49.95
C ILE A 23 14.81 -21.00 48.42
N SER A 24 14.95 -22.27 48.01
CA SER A 24 14.81 -22.62 46.57
C SER A 24 13.36 -22.69 46.08
N THR A 25 12.37 -22.75 46.98
CA THR A 25 10.94 -22.71 46.60
C THR A 25 10.34 -21.30 46.57
N LEU A 26 11.11 -20.29 47.02
CA LEU A 26 10.68 -18.87 46.97
C LEU A 26 11.24 -18.08 45.77
N VAL A 27 12.00 -18.73 44.88
CA VAL A 27 12.48 -18.11 43.65
C VAL A 27 11.80 -18.79 42.49
N GLY A 28 10.63 -18.31 42.11
CA GLY A 28 10.00 -18.81 40.87
C GLY A 28 8.55 -18.51 40.65
N CYS A 29 7.95 -17.59 41.35
CA CYS A 29 6.74 -16.98 40.83
C CYS A 29 7.10 -15.57 40.32
N LYS A 30 7.70 -15.50 39.12
CA LYS A 30 7.50 -14.31 38.31
C LYS A 30 6.00 -14.29 37.97
N THR A 31 5.24 -13.55 38.74
CA THR A 31 3.97 -13.04 38.22
C THR A 31 4.33 -12.32 36.93
N GLU A 32 4.05 -12.92 35.76
CA GLU A 32 3.87 -12.17 34.57
C GLU A 32 2.88 -11.06 34.97
N LYS A 33 3.34 -9.81 34.96
CA LYS A 33 2.42 -8.69 35.01
C LYS A 33 1.49 -8.92 33.86
N GLU A 34 0.24 -9.17 34.11
CA GLU A 34 -0.80 -9.05 33.11
C GLU A 34 -0.70 -7.61 32.60
N THR A 35 -0.02 -7.46 31.47
CA THR A 35 0.03 -6.17 30.77
C THR A 35 -1.36 -5.97 30.20
N THR A 36 -2.04 -4.90 30.59
CA THR A 36 -3.29 -4.51 29.98
C THR A 36 -3.08 -4.45 28.46
N PRO A 37 -3.91 -5.13 27.64
CA PRO A 37 -3.78 -5.10 26.20
C PRO A 37 -3.76 -3.65 25.68
N SER A 38 -2.94 -3.39 24.69
CA SER A 38 -2.96 -2.10 23.99
C SER A 38 -4.32 -1.88 23.30
N GLN A 39 -4.62 -0.64 22.93
CA GLN A 39 -5.84 -0.33 22.19
C GLN A 39 -5.93 -1.11 20.87
N LEU A 40 -4.79 -1.30 20.19
CA LEU A 40 -4.71 -2.09 18.95
C LEU A 40 -4.95 -3.58 19.21
N GLU A 41 -4.37 -4.17 20.27
CA GLU A 41 -4.61 -5.57 20.62
C GLU A 41 -6.08 -5.80 20.96
N THR A 42 -6.69 -4.91 21.73
CA THR A 42 -8.12 -5.00 22.05
C THR A 42 -8.97 -4.90 20.80
N TYR A 43 -8.69 -3.92 19.91
CA TYR A 43 -9.42 -3.78 18.66
C TYR A 43 -9.33 -5.03 17.79
N PHE A 44 -8.13 -5.59 17.62
CA PHE A 44 -7.94 -6.80 16.82
C PHE A 44 -8.67 -8.01 17.40
N GLN A 45 -8.66 -8.17 18.74
CA GLN A 45 -9.38 -9.25 19.42
C GLN A 45 -10.89 -9.14 19.28
N ASP A 46 -11.43 -7.91 19.29
CA ASP A 46 -12.86 -7.64 19.15
C ASP A 46 -13.34 -7.67 17.69
N SER A 47 -12.41 -7.48 16.73
CA SER A 47 -12.67 -7.58 15.29
C SER A 47 -12.60 -9.04 14.83
N ASN A 48 -13.15 -9.31 13.65
CA ASN A 48 -13.02 -10.61 13.00
C ASN A 48 -11.87 -10.62 11.98
N LEU A 49 -10.97 -9.65 12.01
CA LEU A 49 -9.87 -9.55 11.03
C LEU A 49 -8.97 -10.79 11.11
N PRO A 50 -8.68 -11.46 9.96
CA PRO A 50 -7.89 -12.68 9.97
C PRO A 50 -6.41 -12.42 10.28
N ALA A 51 -5.87 -11.31 9.76
CA ALA A 51 -4.51 -10.86 9.99
C ALA A 51 -4.34 -9.41 9.57
N ALA A 52 -3.44 -8.69 10.22
CA ALA A 52 -3.01 -7.34 9.83
C ALA A 52 -1.55 -7.12 10.22
N LEU A 53 -0.83 -6.39 9.37
CA LEU A 53 0.52 -5.91 9.68
C LEU A 53 0.55 -4.39 9.50
N MET A 54 1.08 -3.72 10.50
CA MET A 54 1.23 -2.28 10.54
C MET A 54 2.70 -1.91 10.69
N GLY A 55 3.12 -0.82 10.07
CA GLY A 55 4.45 -0.28 10.23
C GLY A 55 4.45 1.24 10.20
N SER A 56 5.34 1.86 10.97
CA SER A 56 5.56 3.30 10.94
C SER A 56 7.04 3.63 10.93
N ILE A 57 7.38 4.75 10.28
CA ILE A 57 8.66 5.45 10.44
C ILE A 57 8.37 6.71 11.23
N ASN A 58 9.12 6.92 12.30
CA ASN A 58 9.10 8.15 13.08
C ASN A 58 10.13 9.17 12.56
N GLU A 59 10.12 10.39 13.11
CA GLU A 59 11.04 11.48 12.76
C GLU A 59 12.52 11.12 12.89
N ASP A 60 12.88 10.20 13.81
CA ASP A 60 14.24 9.69 13.98
C ASP A 60 14.61 8.64 12.91
N GLY A 61 13.68 8.28 12.02
CA GLY A 61 13.87 7.27 10.99
C GLY A 61 13.80 5.83 11.50
N ARG A 62 13.34 5.61 12.75
CA ARG A 62 13.16 4.28 13.33
C ARG A 62 11.86 3.68 12.79
N ILE A 63 11.95 2.41 12.37
CA ILE A 63 10.80 1.62 11.90
C ILE A 63 10.29 0.78 13.06
N GLU A 64 8.98 0.85 13.29
CA GLU A 64 8.27 0.01 14.25
C GLU A 64 7.21 -0.82 13.52
N TRP A 65 7.06 -2.08 13.94
CA TRP A 65 6.08 -3.01 13.37
C TRP A 65 5.14 -3.53 14.44
N LYS A 66 3.86 -3.66 14.09
CA LYS A 66 2.84 -4.33 14.89
C LYS A 66 2.16 -5.39 14.02
N ALA A 67 2.14 -6.63 14.49
CA ALA A 67 1.70 -7.79 13.74
C ALA A 67 0.57 -8.52 14.48
N PHE A 68 -0.49 -8.85 13.77
CA PHE A 68 -1.71 -9.47 14.28
C PHE A 68 -2.13 -10.62 13.37
N GLY A 69 -2.32 -11.80 13.95
CA GLY A 69 -2.74 -12.98 13.22
C GLY A 69 -1.63 -13.65 12.37
N PRO A 70 -1.98 -14.75 11.68
CA PRO A 70 -1.03 -15.56 10.93
C PRO A 70 -0.84 -15.08 9.49
N SER A 71 0.26 -15.49 8.83
CA SER A 71 0.49 -15.22 7.40
C SER A 71 -0.42 -16.06 6.49
N VAL A 72 -0.75 -17.26 6.93
CA VAL A 72 -1.80 -18.14 6.37
C VAL A 72 -2.91 -18.22 7.40
N TRP A 73 -4.14 -17.88 7.04
CA TRP A 73 -5.23 -17.70 8.01
C TRP A 73 -5.54 -18.97 8.81
N SER A 74 -5.35 -20.13 8.19
CA SER A 74 -5.45 -21.44 8.85
C SER A 74 -4.17 -21.85 9.61
N GLY A 75 -3.13 -21.03 9.60
CA GLY A 75 -1.84 -21.28 10.22
C GLY A 75 -1.75 -20.83 11.68
N THR A 76 -0.57 -21.03 12.28
CA THR A 76 -0.27 -20.65 13.67
C THR A 76 0.95 -19.75 13.79
N ASP A 77 1.56 -19.38 12.66
CA ASP A 77 2.66 -18.42 12.61
C ASP A 77 2.14 -16.98 12.85
N THR A 78 3.05 -16.05 13.03
CA THR A 78 2.71 -14.63 13.09
C THR A 78 3.14 -13.96 11.79
N ILE A 79 2.23 -13.20 11.17
CA ILE A 79 2.54 -12.34 10.04
C ILE A 79 3.67 -11.38 10.39
N ASN A 80 4.55 -11.06 9.43
CA ASN A 80 5.67 -10.16 9.67
C ASN A 80 6.02 -9.32 8.42
N GLU A 81 6.92 -8.37 8.60
CA GLU A 81 7.31 -7.40 7.57
C GLU A 81 7.99 -8.01 6.34
N ASN A 82 8.43 -9.27 6.41
CA ASN A 82 9.03 -9.97 5.28
C ASN A 82 8.01 -10.81 4.47
N ASN A 83 6.78 -10.97 4.95
CA ASN A 83 5.72 -11.62 4.18
C ASN A 83 5.43 -10.81 2.90
N ILE A 84 4.94 -11.50 1.86
CA ILE A 84 4.70 -10.89 0.55
C ILE A 84 3.20 -10.78 0.33
N PHE A 85 2.76 -9.58 0.00
CA PHE A 85 1.38 -9.22 -0.31
C PHE A 85 1.26 -8.85 -1.78
N ARG A 86 0.13 -9.08 -2.40
CA ARG A 86 -0.20 -8.37 -3.63
C ARG A 86 -0.59 -6.94 -3.25
N ILE A 87 0.27 -5.97 -3.64
CA ILE A 87 0.12 -4.60 -3.18
C ILE A 87 -0.86 -3.76 -4.01
N TYR A 88 -1.41 -4.36 -5.08
CA TYR A 88 -2.40 -3.72 -5.93
C TYR A 88 -2.04 -2.27 -6.30
N SER A 89 -2.93 -1.33 -6.07
CA SER A 89 -2.76 0.07 -6.50
C SER A 89 -1.62 0.84 -5.84
N MET A 90 -0.99 0.28 -4.80
CA MET A 90 0.26 0.81 -4.28
C MET A 90 1.40 0.73 -5.32
N THR A 91 1.26 -0.13 -6.34
CA THR A 91 2.13 -0.21 -7.54
C THR A 91 2.22 1.13 -8.28
N LYS A 92 1.13 1.91 -8.31
CA LYS A 92 1.06 3.18 -9.05
C LYS A 92 2.10 4.20 -8.63
N ALA A 93 2.43 4.27 -7.34
CA ALA A 93 3.47 5.17 -6.84
C ALA A 93 4.84 4.83 -7.46
N ILE A 94 5.19 3.54 -7.53
CA ILE A 94 6.44 3.07 -8.14
C ILE A 94 6.45 3.34 -9.65
N ALA A 95 5.33 3.09 -10.34
CA ALA A 95 5.18 3.38 -11.77
C ALA A 95 5.29 4.88 -12.07
N SER A 96 4.75 5.73 -11.19
CA SER A 96 4.87 7.19 -11.33
C SER A 96 6.31 7.66 -11.17
N ILE A 97 7.09 7.09 -10.22
CA ILE A 97 8.53 7.36 -10.11
C ILE A 97 9.24 6.97 -11.41
N ALA A 98 8.96 5.81 -11.99
CA ALA A 98 9.54 5.38 -13.25
C ALA A 98 9.27 6.39 -14.39
N ALA A 99 8.04 6.84 -14.53
CA ALA A 99 7.68 7.84 -15.52
C ALA A 99 8.40 9.18 -15.29
N MET A 100 8.49 9.62 -14.04
CA MET A 100 9.16 10.87 -13.69
C MET A 100 10.68 10.81 -13.85
N GLN A 101 11.30 9.61 -13.76
CA GLN A 101 12.70 9.42 -14.16
C GLN A 101 12.91 9.69 -15.66
N LEU A 102 11.97 9.28 -16.50
CA LEU A 102 12.02 9.57 -17.94
C LEU A 102 11.82 11.07 -18.25
N VAL A 103 10.98 11.73 -17.44
CA VAL A 103 10.81 13.20 -17.52
C VAL A 103 12.13 13.91 -17.15
N GLU A 104 12.78 13.53 -16.07
CA GLU A 104 14.08 14.09 -15.68
C GLU A 104 15.18 13.87 -16.71
N GLN A 105 15.12 12.74 -17.42
CA GLN A 105 16.05 12.41 -18.51
C GLN A 105 15.75 13.19 -19.79
N GLY A 106 14.67 13.98 -19.84
CA GLY A 106 14.23 14.73 -21.02
C GLY A 106 13.74 13.83 -22.16
N LYS A 107 13.38 12.58 -21.87
CA LYS A 107 12.86 11.62 -22.87
C LYS A 107 11.39 11.83 -23.21
N ILE A 108 10.67 12.47 -22.31
CA ILE A 108 9.26 12.83 -22.45
C ILE A 108 8.97 14.08 -21.60
N GLY A 109 8.17 15.00 -22.11
CA GLY A 109 7.65 16.12 -21.32
C GLY A 109 6.37 15.73 -20.58
N LEU A 110 6.19 16.32 -19.41
CA LEU A 110 4.99 16.04 -18.59
C LEU A 110 3.70 16.50 -19.29
N ASP A 111 3.78 17.55 -20.11
CA ASP A 111 2.67 18.18 -20.81
C ASP A 111 2.73 18.01 -22.34
N ASP A 112 3.67 17.21 -22.84
CA ASP A 112 3.76 16.92 -24.26
C ASP A 112 2.56 16.07 -24.72
N PRO A 113 1.99 16.34 -25.91
CA PRO A 113 0.98 15.48 -26.52
C PRO A 113 1.52 14.06 -26.74
N LEU A 114 0.71 13.07 -26.36
CA LEU A 114 1.06 11.65 -26.52
C LEU A 114 0.57 11.03 -27.83
N ASP A 115 -0.02 11.84 -28.73
CA ASP A 115 -0.68 11.35 -29.94
C ASP A 115 0.27 10.56 -30.85
N ASP A 116 1.50 11.02 -31.05
CA ASP A 116 2.51 10.33 -31.84
C ASP A 116 3.19 9.18 -31.11
N LEU A 117 3.35 9.30 -29.79
CA LEU A 117 3.99 8.28 -28.97
C LEU A 117 3.06 7.09 -28.70
N MET A 118 1.78 7.35 -28.42
CA MET A 118 0.79 6.35 -27.99
C MET A 118 -0.51 6.47 -28.81
N PRO A 119 -0.46 6.36 -30.17
CA PRO A 119 -1.67 6.50 -31.02
C PRO A 119 -2.75 5.45 -30.65
N GLU A 120 -2.36 4.26 -30.21
CA GLU A 120 -3.24 3.20 -29.76
C GLU A 120 -4.09 3.60 -28.53
N MET A 121 -3.57 4.47 -27.67
CA MET A 121 -4.25 5.02 -26.50
C MET A 121 -5.06 6.26 -26.85
N THR A 122 -4.45 7.22 -27.57
CA THR A 122 -5.04 8.53 -27.81
C THR A 122 -6.20 8.48 -28.82
N SER A 123 -6.24 7.45 -29.67
CA SER A 123 -7.36 7.18 -30.56
C SER A 123 -8.61 6.60 -29.90
N ILE A 124 -8.51 6.12 -28.66
CA ILE A 124 -9.67 5.56 -27.92
C ILE A 124 -10.74 6.65 -27.78
N PRO A 125 -11.97 6.42 -28.30
CA PRO A 125 -13.04 7.41 -28.26
C PRO A 125 -13.59 7.62 -26.84
N ILE A 126 -14.38 8.67 -26.71
CA ILE A 126 -15.11 9.00 -25.47
C ILE A 126 -16.53 8.45 -25.59
N LEU A 127 -16.97 7.70 -24.60
CA LEU A 127 -18.36 7.27 -24.43
C LEU A 127 -19.14 8.38 -23.73
N THR A 128 -20.06 9.03 -24.42
CA THR A 128 -20.90 10.10 -23.84
C THR A 128 -21.91 9.53 -22.84
N LYS A 129 -22.60 10.41 -22.12
CA LYS A 129 -23.69 10.00 -21.21
C LYS A 129 -24.88 9.40 -21.96
N GLU A 130 -25.07 9.80 -23.21
CA GLU A 130 -26.10 9.33 -24.12
C GLU A 130 -25.77 7.97 -24.77
N GLY A 131 -24.53 7.45 -24.52
CA GLY A 131 -24.08 6.16 -25.07
C GLY A 131 -23.40 6.27 -26.44
N GLU A 132 -23.15 7.48 -26.94
CA GLU A 132 -22.47 7.70 -28.22
C GLU A 132 -20.96 7.66 -28.08
N LEU A 133 -20.26 7.21 -29.11
CA LEU A 133 -18.81 7.26 -29.19
C LEU A 133 -18.39 8.50 -30.01
N VAL A 134 -17.62 9.37 -29.35
CA VAL A 134 -17.11 10.59 -29.98
C VAL A 134 -15.58 10.64 -29.91
N LYS A 135 -14.96 11.20 -30.95
CA LYS A 135 -13.50 11.43 -30.91
C LYS A 135 -13.18 12.55 -29.95
N GLY A 136 -12.15 12.32 -29.09
CA GLY A 136 -11.63 13.38 -28.24
C GLY A 136 -11.04 14.55 -29.06
N SER A 137 -11.20 15.74 -28.54
CA SER A 137 -10.70 16.98 -29.15
C SER A 137 -9.40 17.48 -28.53
N LYS A 138 -9.04 16.97 -27.33
CA LYS A 138 -7.84 17.34 -26.59
C LYS A 138 -6.85 16.19 -26.58
N SER A 139 -5.58 16.50 -26.80
CA SER A 139 -4.50 15.55 -26.65
C SER A 139 -4.37 15.11 -25.19
N ILE A 140 -4.05 13.84 -25.00
CA ILE A 140 -3.68 13.29 -23.69
C ILE A 140 -2.21 13.58 -23.45
N THR A 141 -1.84 13.89 -22.21
CA THR A 141 -0.46 14.12 -21.77
C THR A 141 -0.12 13.16 -20.64
N LEU A 142 1.17 13.03 -20.32
CA LEU A 142 1.61 12.23 -19.18
C LEU A 142 1.02 12.75 -17.85
N ARG A 143 0.89 14.09 -17.71
CA ARG A 143 0.20 14.71 -16.57
C ARG A 143 -1.23 14.22 -16.44
N HIS A 144 -1.98 14.16 -17.51
CA HIS A 144 -3.37 13.67 -17.48
C HIS A 144 -3.47 12.23 -16.99
N LEU A 145 -2.51 11.37 -17.37
CA LEU A 145 -2.47 9.98 -16.89
C LEU A 145 -2.09 9.91 -15.40
N LEU A 146 -1.03 10.61 -14.99
CA LEU A 146 -0.55 10.62 -13.61
C LEU A 146 -1.55 11.26 -12.63
N THR A 147 -2.40 12.15 -13.12
CA THR A 147 -3.45 12.81 -12.31
C THR A 147 -4.83 12.16 -12.44
N HIS A 148 -4.97 11.06 -13.19
CA HIS A 148 -6.27 10.44 -13.45
C HIS A 148 -7.30 11.35 -14.11
N THR A 149 -6.85 12.27 -14.98
CA THR A 149 -7.69 13.20 -15.72
C THR A 149 -7.73 12.93 -17.22
N ALA A 150 -7.18 11.79 -17.71
CA ALA A 150 -7.22 11.43 -19.12
C ALA A 150 -8.58 10.86 -19.59
N GLY A 151 -9.46 10.48 -18.67
CA GLY A 151 -10.79 9.96 -18.95
C GLY A 151 -10.93 8.45 -18.86
N PHE A 152 -9.84 7.70 -18.61
CA PHE A 152 -9.89 6.25 -18.40
C PHE A 152 -10.47 5.91 -17.04
N GLY A 153 -11.34 4.88 -17.00
CA GLY A 153 -11.95 4.36 -15.79
C GLY A 153 -11.83 2.85 -15.70
N TYR A 154 -12.12 2.27 -14.55
CA TYR A 154 -12.35 0.84 -14.40
C TYR A 154 -13.82 0.52 -14.72
N ASP A 155 -14.08 -0.59 -15.39
CA ASP A 155 -15.44 -1.05 -15.70
C ASP A 155 -16.23 -1.36 -14.42
N PHE A 156 -15.62 -1.98 -13.42
CA PHE A 156 -16.24 -2.28 -12.13
C PHE A 156 -16.56 -1.04 -11.27
N THR A 157 -16.07 0.15 -11.64
CA THR A 157 -16.41 1.42 -10.95
C THR A 157 -17.30 2.33 -11.80
N SER A 158 -17.78 1.87 -12.96
CA SER A 158 -18.58 2.68 -13.88
C SER A 158 -19.66 1.86 -14.58
N SER A 159 -20.90 2.07 -14.22
CA SER A 159 -22.04 1.41 -14.88
C SER A 159 -22.06 1.62 -16.41
N ARG A 160 -21.60 2.78 -16.90
CA ARG A 160 -21.45 3.03 -18.35
C ARG A 160 -20.41 2.12 -18.99
N LEU A 161 -19.24 1.94 -18.36
CA LEU A 161 -18.20 1.05 -18.88
C LEU A 161 -18.59 -0.40 -18.75
N GLN A 162 -19.24 -0.78 -17.64
CA GLN A 162 -19.72 -2.15 -17.40
C GLN A 162 -20.77 -2.57 -18.43
N SER A 163 -21.71 -1.68 -18.78
CA SER A 163 -22.73 -1.93 -19.80
C SER A 163 -22.22 -1.79 -21.23
N PHE A 164 -21.04 -1.21 -21.44
CA PHE A 164 -20.44 -1.09 -22.76
C PHE A 164 -19.83 -2.42 -23.21
N GLN A 165 -20.57 -3.15 -24.04
CA GLN A 165 -20.22 -4.50 -24.55
C GLN A 165 -20.47 -4.55 -26.08
N PRO A 166 -19.71 -3.81 -26.91
CA PRO A 166 -19.88 -3.84 -28.36
C PRO A 166 -19.32 -5.13 -28.95
N ASP A 167 -19.95 -5.63 -30.03
CA ASP A 167 -19.50 -6.85 -30.71
C ASP A 167 -18.13 -6.73 -31.38
N ASN A 168 -17.75 -5.50 -31.80
CA ASN A 168 -16.52 -5.21 -32.52
C ASN A 168 -15.78 -4.03 -31.85
N TRP A 169 -15.10 -4.29 -30.74
CA TRP A 169 -14.26 -3.32 -30.07
C TRP A 169 -12.79 -3.61 -30.37
N GLU A 170 -12.12 -2.69 -31.08
CA GLU A 170 -10.76 -2.89 -31.57
C GLU A 170 -9.67 -2.34 -30.63
N TYR A 171 -10.07 -1.63 -29.58
CA TYR A 171 -9.14 -1.00 -28.66
C TYR A 171 -8.83 -1.92 -27.47
N GLU A 172 -7.63 -1.76 -26.92
CA GLU A 172 -7.15 -2.56 -25.79
C GLU A 172 -7.86 -2.21 -24.46
N ASP A 173 -8.27 -0.94 -24.29
CA ASP A 173 -8.96 -0.45 -23.11
C ASP A 173 -10.40 -0.05 -23.43
N LYS A 174 -11.23 0.08 -22.42
CA LYS A 174 -12.61 0.61 -22.55
C LYS A 174 -12.57 2.07 -23.03
N PRO A 175 -13.70 2.59 -23.59
CA PRO A 175 -13.75 3.98 -24.01
C PRO A 175 -13.50 4.94 -22.83
N ARG A 176 -12.96 6.10 -23.14
CA ARG A 176 -12.82 7.18 -22.16
C ARG A 176 -14.19 7.73 -21.77
N LEU A 177 -14.29 8.36 -20.62
CA LEU A 177 -15.56 8.88 -20.10
C LEU A 177 -15.74 10.38 -20.27
N PHE A 178 -14.64 11.10 -20.58
CA PHE A 178 -14.61 12.55 -20.75
C PHE A 178 -13.32 13.01 -21.45
N GLU A 179 -13.30 14.26 -21.86
CA GLU A 179 -12.13 14.92 -22.44
C GLU A 179 -11.00 15.09 -21.43
N ALA A 180 -9.76 14.91 -21.89
CA ALA A 180 -8.58 15.04 -21.05
C ALA A 180 -8.54 16.39 -20.32
N GLY A 181 -8.26 16.35 -19.02
CA GLY A 181 -8.16 17.52 -18.14
C GLY A 181 -9.49 18.13 -17.70
N THR A 182 -10.64 17.52 -18.00
CA THR A 182 -11.96 18.13 -17.68
C THR A 182 -12.61 17.53 -16.43
N ASN A 183 -12.21 16.34 -16.03
CA ASN A 183 -12.76 15.66 -14.85
C ASN A 183 -11.71 14.70 -14.29
N TRP A 184 -11.96 14.15 -13.10
CA TRP A 184 -11.14 13.13 -12.47
C TRP A 184 -11.86 11.78 -12.48
N ARG A 185 -11.12 10.74 -12.88
CA ARG A 185 -11.62 9.37 -12.82
C ARG A 185 -10.47 8.40 -12.55
N TYR A 186 -10.52 7.77 -11.39
CA TYR A 186 -9.57 6.71 -11.08
C TYR A 186 -9.81 5.49 -11.99
N GLY A 187 -8.73 4.98 -12.59
CA GLY A 187 -8.86 3.90 -13.56
C GLY A 187 -7.53 3.42 -14.11
N THR A 188 -7.54 2.91 -15.33
CA THR A 188 -6.42 2.28 -16.03
C THR A 188 -5.31 3.26 -16.48
N ASN A 189 -5.39 4.52 -16.06
CA ASN A 189 -4.41 5.55 -16.44
C ASN A 189 -2.95 5.12 -16.15
N ALA A 190 -2.70 4.49 -14.99
CA ALA A 190 -1.36 4.04 -14.62
C ALA A 190 -0.87 2.85 -15.46
N ASP A 191 -1.77 2.05 -16.03
CA ASP A 191 -1.40 0.98 -16.95
C ASP A 191 -0.81 1.57 -18.24
N TRP A 192 -1.41 2.66 -18.72
CA TRP A 192 -0.87 3.43 -19.83
C TRP A 192 0.46 4.10 -19.52
N VAL A 193 0.64 4.60 -18.28
CA VAL A 193 1.95 5.08 -17.80
C VAL A 193 3.00 3.98 -17.90
N GLY A 194 2.67 2.76 -17.49
CA GLY A 194 3.56 1.61 -17.60
C GLY A 194 3.98 1.33 -19.05
N LYS A 195 3.02 1.32 -19.99
CA LYS A 195 3.31 1.13 -21.41
C LYS A 195 4.19 2.24 -22.00
N ILE A 196 4.00 3.48 -21.55
CA ILE A 196 4.88 4.60 -21.93
C ILE A 196 6.31 4.35 -21.42
N VAL A 197 6.45 3.90 -20.19
CA VAL A 197 7.77 3.55 -19.63
C VAL A 197 8.43 2.45 -20.47
N GLU A 198 7.73 1.37 -20.78
CA GLU A 198 8.25 0.27 -21.60
C GLU A 198 8.62 0.76 -23.02
N LYS A 199 7.76 1.56 -23.66
CA LYS A 199 7.98 2.06 -25.01
C LYS A 199 9.19 2.98 -25.13
N ILE A 200 9.39 3.87 -24.16
CA ILE A 200 10.51 4.84 -24.17
C ILE A 200 11.82 4.18 -23.73
N SER A 201 11.79 3.30 -22.75
CA SER A 201 13.00 2.66 -22.21
C SER A 201 13.48 1.50 -23.08
N GLY A 202 12.58 0.80 -23.77
CA GLY A 202 12.86 -0.46 -24.46
C GLY A 202 12.98 -1.66 -23.51
N GLU A 203 12.71 -1.47 -22.21
CA GLU A 203 12.71 -2.51 -21.19
C GLU A 203 11.27 -2.81 -20.76
N ASN A 204 10.95 -4.06 -20.42
CA ASN A 204 9.67 -4.34 -19.76
C ASN A 204 9.65 -3.79 -18.33
N LEU A 205 8.45 -3.61 -17.73
CA LEU A 205 8.33 -2.99 -16.41
C LEU A 205 9.06 -3.74 -15.30
N GLU A 206 9.08 -5.07 -15.31
CA GLU A 206 9.83 -5.85 -14.33
C GLU A 206 11.33 -5.49 -14.38
N GLN A 207 11.91 -5.43 -15.58
CA GLN A 207 13.31 -5.06 -15.79
C GLN A 207 13.55 -3.60 -15.39
N TYR A 208 12.69 -2.68 -15.86
CA TYR A 208 12.84 -1.26 -15.54
C TYR A 208 12.81 -1.00 -14.04
N PHE A 209 11.82 -1.56 -13.35
CA PHE A 209 11.70 -1.37 -11.90
C PHE A 209 12.90 -1.96 -11.15
N ARG A 210 13.35 -3.17 -11.54
CA ARG A 210 14.54 -3.79 -10.95
C ARG A 210 15.82 -2.99 -11.19
N ASN A 211 16.01 -2.48 -12.40
CA ASN A 211 17.23 -1.75 -12.75
C ASN A 211 17.31 -0.38 -12.09
N TYR A 212 16.17 0.34 -11.97
CA TYR A 212 16.19 1.77 -11.64
C TYR A 212 15.46 2.15 -10.36
N ILE A 213 14.71 1.25 -9.72
CA ILE A 213 13.93 1.56 -8.51
C ILE A 213 14.14 0.48 -7.44
N THR A 214 13.60 -0.71 -7.65
CA THR A 214 13.55 -1.75 -6.61
C THR A 214 14.91 -2.37 -6.32
N GLY A 215 15.76 -2.55 -7.33
CA GLY A 215 17.14 -3.03 -7.15
C GLY A 215 18.01 -2.03 -6.39
N PRO A 216 18.11 -0.76 -6.83
CA PRO A 216 18.83 0.29 -6.09
C PRO A 216 18.38 0.44 -4.63
N LEU A 217 17.09 0.27 -4.34
CA LEU A 217 16.54 0.31 -2.99
C LEU A 217 16.62 -1.02 -2.23
N GLN A 218 17.20 -2.08 -2.83
CA GLN A 218 17.27 -3.42 -2.24
C GLN A 218 15.90 -3.99 -1.83
N MET A 219 14.86 -3.68 -2.63
CA MET A 219 13.50 -4.19 -2.46
C MET A 219 13.40 -5.60 -3.07
N ASP A 220 14.05 -6.58 -2.45
CA ASP A 220 14.27 -7.91 -3.03
C ASP A 220 13.04 -8.83 -2.98
N ALA A 221 11.98 -8.41 -2.31
CA ALA A 221 10.70 -9.11 -2.25
C ALA A 221 9.59 -8.39 -3.04
N THR A 222 9.94 -7.45 -3.95
CA THR A 222 8.99 -6.69 -4.77
C THR A 222 9.12 -7.06 -6.24
N TRP A 223 8.07 -7.70 -6.81
CA TRP A 223 8.08 -8.31 -8.12
C TRP A 223 6.70 -8.33 -8.76
N PHE A 224 6.60 -8.28 -10.09
CA PHE A 224 5.41 -8.74 -10.80
C PHE A 224 5.35 -10.27 -10.83
N ASN A 225 6.49 -10.91 -11.06
CA ASN A 225 6.63 -12.36 -11.03
C ASN A 225 7.49 -12.78 -9.84
N VAL A 226 6.85 -13.11 -8.73
CA VAL A 226 7.54 -13.52 -7.50
C VAL A 226 8.42 -14.74 -7.78
N PRO A 227 9.75 -14.69 -7.53
CA PRO A 227 10.64 -15.82 -7.68
C PRO A 227 10.22 -17.04 -6.86
N ASP A 228 10.47 -18.24 -7.37
CA ASP A 228 10.02 -19.49 -6.74
C ASP A 228 10.47 -19.66 -5.30
N ASN A 229 11.70 -19.23 -4.98
CA ASN A 229 12.25 -19.28 -3.62
C ASN A 229 11.62 -18.28 -2.64
N LEU A 230 10.75 -17.39 -3.10
CA LEU A 230 10.03 -16.42 -2.28
C LEU A 230 8.53 -16.70 -2.17
N LYS A 231 7.99 -17.62 -2.97
CA LYS A 231 6.54 -17.89 -3.03
C LYS A 231 5.95 -18.35 -1.69
N ASP A 232 6.71 -19.06 -0.88
CA ASP A 232 6.27 -19.49 0.45
C ASP A 232 6.04 -18.32 1.43
N ARG A 233 6.56 -17.14 1.11
CA ARG A 233 6.36 -15.91 1.88
C ARG A 233 5.06 -15.17 1.53
N ILE A 234 4.37 -15.57 0.46
CA ILE A 234 3.11 -14.95 0.05
C ILE A 234 2.04 -15.29 1.08
N VAL A 235 1.33 -14.28 1.58
CA VAL A 235 0.24 -14.45 2.55
C VAL A 235 -1.01 -15.04 1.90
N SER A 236 -1.91 -15.59 2.71
CA SER A 236 -3.26 -15.92 2.24
C SER A 236 -4.01 -14.68 1.77
N TYR A 237 -4.93 -14.88 0.84
CA TYR A 237 -5.91 -13.84 0.48
C TYR A 237 -7.32 -14.39 0.58
N GLY A 238 -8.31 -13.51 0.55
CA GLY A 238 -9.70 -13.97 0.58
C GLY A 238 -10.73 -12.89 0.38
N VAL A 239 -11.94 -13.26 0.68
CA VAL A 239 -13.13 -12.41 0.57
C VAL A 239 -13.91 -12.47 1.88
N LYS A 240 -14.33 -11.32 2.38
CA LYS A 240 -15.31 -11.18 3.45
C LYS A 240 -16.69 -11.08 2.84
N ASP A 241 -17.58 -11.95 3.23
CA ASP A 241 -18.99 -11.92 2.85
C ASP A 241 -19.91 -12.04 4.07
N SER A 242 -21.20 -12.27 3.86
CA SER A 242 -22.19 -12.42 4.95
C SER A 242 -21.94 -13.63 5.85
N THR A 243 -21.10 -14.57 5.46
CA THR A 243 -20.72 -15.76 6.25
C THR A 243 -19.41 -15.60 7.01
N GLY A 244 -18.66 -14.51 6.74
CA GLY A 244 -17.38 -14.21 7.33
C GLY A 244 -16.25 -14.17 6.30
N PHE A 245 -15.00 -14.47 6.75
CA PHE A 245 -13.83 -14.49 5.90
C PHE A 245 -13.62 -15.85 5.23
N ASN A 246 -13.52 -15.85 3.91
CA ASN A 246 -13.28 -17.03 3.09
C ASN A 246 -11.85 -16.96 2.55
N GLU A 247 -11.00 -17.88 3.01
CA GLU A 247 -9.61 -17.99 2.56
C GLU A 247 -9.52 -18.66 1.19
N TYR A 248 -8.64 -18.15 0.34
CA TYR A 248 -8.34 -18.71 -0.97
C TYR A 248 -6.86 -19.08 -1.07
N PRO A 249 -6.50 -20.00 -1.99
CA PRO A 249 -5.11 -20.39 -2.21
C PRO A 249 -4.22 -19.19 -2.52
N ARG A 250 -2.96 -19.28 -2.13
CA ARG A 250 -1.96 -18.26 -2.41
C ARG A 250 -1.81 -18.06 -3.91
N ILE A 251 -1.64 -16.80 -4.30
CA ILE A 251 -1.33 -16.39 -5.66
C ILE A 251 0.13 -15.88 -5.71
N PRO A 252 0.81 -15.85 -6.85
CA PRO A 252 0.37 -16.15 -8.21
C PRO A 252 0.57 -17.62 -8.60
N GLU A 253 -0.23 -18.08 -9.54
CA GLU A 253 -0.13 -19.43 -10.06
C GLU A 253 0.76 -19.51 -11.31
N LYS A 254 0.71 -18.51 -12.18
CA LYS A 254 1.44 -18.44 -13.44
C LYS A 254 2.16 -17.10 -13.61
N PRO A 255 3.37 -17.10 -14.19
CA PRO A 255 4.05 -15.86 -14.54
C PRO A 255 3.24 -15.04 -15.55
N VAL A 256 3.20 -13.72 -15.33
CA VAL A 256 2.63 -12.78 -16.28
C VAL A 256 3.69 -12.32 -17.29
N THR A 257 3.26 -12.03 -18.51
CA THR A 257 4.13 -11.49 -19.58
C THR A 257 3.75 -10.06 -19.95
N SER A 258 2.57 -9.59 -19.49
CA SER A 258 2.12 -8.21 -19.57
C SER A 258 2.05 -7.66 -18.15
N PHE A 259 2.71 -6.54 -17.92
CA PHE A 259 2.92 -5.98 -16.59
C PHE A 259 1.95 -4.84 -16.32
N ASN A 260 1.10 -5.02 -15.33
CA ASN A 260 0.08 -4.06 -14.95
C ASN A 260 0.65 -3.03 -13.97
N ALA A 261 0.96 -1.83 -14.46
CA ALA A 261 1.47 -0.73 -13.65
C ALA A 261 0.43 -0.15 -12.68
N GLY A 262 -0.85 -0.43 -12.93
CA GLY A 262 -1.95 -0.03 -12.07
C GLY A 262 -2.12 -0.88 -10.83
N GLY A 263 -1.53 -2.12 -10.76
CA GLY A 263 -1.79 -2.98 -9.60
C GLY A 263 -1.17 -4.37 -9.64
N GLY A 264 -0.14 -4.59 -10.47
CA GLY A 264 0.41 -5.92 -10.70
C GLY A 264 1.47 -6.40 -9.72
N LEU A 265 2.08 -5.50 -8.94
CA LEU A 265 3.19 -5.87 -8.06
C LEU A 265 2.72 -6.68 -6.84
N PHE A 266 3.57 -7.61 -6.47
CA PHE A 266 3.69 -8.16 -5.13
C PHE A 266 4.86 -7.48 -4.44
N GLY A 267 4.77 -7.29 -3.12
CA GLY A 267 5.83 -6.67 -2.35
C GLY A 267 5.73 -6.97 -0.86
N SER A 268 6.86 -6.93 -0.17
CA SER A 268 6.83 -7.02 1.29
C SER A 268 6.57 -5.65 1.92
N PRO A 269 5.94 -5.59 3.10
CA PRO A 269 5.81 -4.37 3.89
C PRO A 269 7.15 -3.69 4.15
N LYS A 270 8.20 -4.48 4.41
CA LYS A 270 9.57 -3.98 4.57
C LYS A 270 10.07 -3.25 3.32
N ASP A 271 9.90 -3.83 2.14
CA ASP A 271 10.31 -3.21 0.88
C ASP A 271 9.54 -1.92 0.62
N TYR A 272 8.21 -1.96 0.84
CA TYR A 272 7.39 -0.77 0.64
C TYR A 272 7.75 0.34 1.63
N MET A 273 8.07 0.00 2.88
CA MET A 273 8.57 0.95 3.87
C MET A 273 9.93 1.55 3.45
N THR A 274 10.82 0.74 2.86
CA THR A 274 12.09 1.23 2.28
C THR A 274 11.83 2.23 1.15
N PHE A 275 10.84 1.95 0.30
CA PHE A 275 10.41 2.88 -0.74
C PHE A 275 9.90 4.19 -0.12
N LEU A 276 9.02 4.14 0.87
CA LEU A 276 8.50 5.34 1.55
C LEU A 276 9.61 6.11 2.27
N GLN A 277 10.57 5.42 2.88
CA GLN A 277 11.74 6.07 3.51
C GLN A 277 12.57 6.86 2.49
N CYS A 278 12.77 6.31 1.29
CA CYS A 278 13.39 7.05 0.19
C CYS A 278 12.57 8.29 -0.18
N MET A 279 11.24 8.19 -0.22
CA MET A 279 10.37 9.33 -0.51
C MET A 279 10.40 10.38 0.60
N LEU A 280 10.44 10.01 1.90
CA LEU A 280 10.66 10.92 3.02
C LEU A 280 11.96 11.70 2.90
N ASN A 281 12.95 11.12 2.22
CA ASN A 281 14.24 11.75 1.93
C ASN A 281 14.31 12.42 0.54
N TYR A 282 13.14 12.79 -0.02
CA TYR A 282 13.04 13.44 -1.34
C TYR A 282 13.70 12.63 -2.46
N GLY A 283 13.49 11.32 -2.47
CA GLY A 283 14.03 10.40 -3.47
C GLY A 283 15.49 9.97 -3.24
N LYS A 284 16.13 10.39 -2.14
CA LYS A 284 17.50 9.97 -1.80
C LYS A 284 17.48 8.66 -1.01
N TYR A 285 18.48 7.80 -1.31
CA TYR A 285 18.74 6.57 -0.58
C TYR A 285 20.26 6.39 -0.39
N GLU A 286 20.68 5.42 0.42
CA GLU A 286 22.09 5.10 0.57
C GLU A 286 22.65 4.59 -0.77
N GLY A 287 23.59 5.32 -1.32
CA GLY A 287 24.22 5.01 -2.61
C GLY A 287 23.68 5.78 -3.82
N GLY A 288 22.59 6.58 -3.69
CA GLY A 288 22.07 7.32 -4.84
C GLY A 288 20.81 8.14 -4.63
N GLN A 289 20.15 8.39 -5.74
CA GLN A 289 18.93 9.16 -5.78
C GLN A 289 18.02 8.62 -6.91
N LEU A 290 16.74 8.34 -6.61
CA LEU A 290 15.76 7.91 -7.60
C LEU A 290 15.27 9.07 -8.47
N LEU A 291 15.02 10.22 -7.85
CA LEU A 291 14.57 11.47 -8.48
C LEU A 291 15.28 12.66 -7.84
N LYS A 292 15.47 13.73 -8.61
CA LYS A 292 15.88 15.01 -8.05
C LYS A 292 14.81 15.54 -7.09
N ARG A 293 15.28 16.32 -6.10
CA ARG A 293 14.40 16.92 -5.10
C ARG A 293 13.26 17.73 -5.75
N GLU A 294 13.61 18.54 -6.74
CA GLU A 294 12.65 19.42 -7.43
C GLU A 294 11.56 18.63 -8.15
N THR A 295 11.92 17.50 -8.76
CA THR A 295 10.97 16.60 -9.42
C THR A 295 10.05 15.94 -8.40
N PHE A 296 10.60 15.48 -7.28
CA PHE A 296 9.80 14.89 -6.22
C PHE A 296 8.86 15.92 -5.59
N GLU A 297 9.31 17.14 -5.31
CA GLU A 297 8.48 18.25 -4.82
C GLU A 297 7.35 18.61 -5.82
N LEU A 298 7.60 18.50 -7.13
CA LEU A 298 6.55 18.67 -8.13
C LEU A 298 5.49 17.58 -8.01
N MET A 299 5.88 16.34 -7.72
CA MET A 299 4.94 15.23 -7.55
C MET A 299 4.05 15.39 -6.32
N LEU A 300 4.52 16.06 -5.27
CA LEU A 300 3.77 16.34 -4.04
C LEU A 300 2.81 17.53 -4.16
N LYS A 301 2.96 18.39 -5.17
CA LYS A 301 2.07 19.53 -5.38
C LYS A 301 0.75 19.11 -6.01
N ASP A 302 -0.28 19.93 -5.81
CA ASP A 302 -1.54 19.82 -6.56
C ASP A 302 -1.27 19.98 -8.06
N ASN A 303 -1.53 18.93 -8.81
CA ASN A 303 -1.39 18.86 -10.25
C ASN A 303 -2.73 18.77 -11.00
N LEU A 304 -3.85 18.83 -10.26
CA LEU A 304 -5.17 18.86 -10.89
C LEU A 304 -5.46 20.22 -11.55
N PRO A 305 -6.20 20.24 -12.65
CA PRO A 305 -6.84 21.46 -13.09
C PRO A 305 -7.68 22.08 -11.97
N LYS A 306 -7.69 23.42 -11.88
CA LYS A 306 -8.28 24.16 -10.76
C LYS A 306 -9.75 23.78 -10.47
N GLU A 307 -10.54 23.51 -11.51
CA GLU A 307 -11.97 23.19 -11.40
C GLU A 307 -12.25 21.68 -11.19
N VAL A 308 -11.23 20.83 -11.31
CA VAL A 308 -11.40 19.39 -11.13
C VAL A 308 -11.34 19.03 -9.65
N ARG A 309 -12.25 18.16 -9.23
CA ARG A 309 -12.34 17.61 -7.86
C ARG A 309 -12.22 16.09 -7.90
N LEU A 310 -11.71 15.53 -6.82
CA LEU A 310 -11.74 14.08 -6.62
C LEU A 310 -13.19 13.62 -6.45
N ASN A 311 -13.46 12.41 -6.86
CA ASN A 311 -14.76 11.77 -6.65
C ASN A 311 -14.53 10.34 -6.16
N TYR A 312 -14.68 10.14 -4.86
CA TYR A 312 -14.54 8.84 -4.21
C TYR A 312 -15.83 8.00 -4.26
N GLU A 313 -16.99 8.58 -4.54
CA GLU A 313 -18.27 7.85 -4.66
C GLU A 313 -18.22 6.76 -5.75
N GLN A 314 -17.30 6.88 -6.73
CA GLN A 314 -17.09 5.84 -7.73
C GLN A 314 -16.67 4.49 -7.15
N PHE A 315 -16.19 4.45 -5.90
CA PHE A 315 -15.82 3.22 -5.20
C PHE A 315 -16.96 2.63 -4.39
N ASP A 316 -18.11 3.32 -4.33
CA ASP A 316 -19.32 2.82 -3.66
C ASP A 316 -20.03 1.80 -4.55
N ASN A 317 -19.62 0.54 -4.45
CA ASN A 317 -20.19 -0.59 -5.16
C ASN A 317 -19.80 -1.92 -4.48
N ASP A 318 -20.49 -3.01 -4.84
CA ASP A 318 -20.31 -4.32 -4.20
C ASP A 318 -18.88 -4.89 -4.33
N VAL A 319 -18.13 -4.48 -5.35
CA VAL A 319 -16.76 -4.96 -5.58
C VAL A 319 -15.75 -4.20 -4.72
N MET A 320 -15.91 -2.89 -4.64
CA MET A 320 -15.00 -2.03 -3.88
C MET A 320 -15.41 -1.90 -2.43
N GLY A 321 -16.71 -2.04 -2.10
CA GLY A 321 -17.22 -1.98 -0.73
C GLY A 321 -16.97 -0.64 -0.03
N TYR A 322 -16.80 0.45 -0.79
CA TYR A 322 -16.46 1.75 -0.25
C TYR A 322 -17.56 2.28 0.67
N THR A 323 -17.23 2.51 1.91
CA THR A 323 -18.16 3.00 2.95
C THR A 323 -17.90 4.47 3.35
N GLY A 324 -17.10 5.18 2.57
CA GLY A 324 -16.66 6.54 2.88
C GLY A 324 -15.42 6.59 3.79
N GLY A 325 -14.90 7.79 4.01
CA GLY A 325 -13.82 8.05 4.96
C GLY A 325 -12.40 7.76 4.52
N PHE A 326 -12.19 7.12 3.36
CA PHE A 326 -10.84 6.90 2.80
C PHE A 326 -10.20 8.20 2.33
N GLY A 327 -10.97 9.09 1.74
CA GLY A 327 -10.54 10.42 1.31
C GLY A 327 -11.72 11.37 1.24
N ASP A 328 -11.44 12.63 0.97
CA ASP A 328 -12.42 13.74 0.90
C ASP A 328 -12.41 14.39 -0.49
N GLU A 329 -13.55 14.90 -0.95
CA GLU A 329 -13.66 15.57 -2.26
C GLU A 329 -12.83 16.87 -2.35
N SER A 330 -12.52 17.48 -1.20
CA SER A 330 -11.65 18.64 -1.12
C SER A 330 -10.17 18.29 -1.29
N ASP A 331 -9.80 17.03 -1.14
CA ASP A 331 -8.45 16.56 -1.37
C ASP A 331 -8.00 16.87 -2.80
N ARG A 332 -6.70 16.96 -2.96
CA ARG A 332 -6.09 17.25 -4.26
C ARG A 332 -5.27 16.04 -4.71
N TRP A 333 -4.72 16.10 -5.90
CA TRP A 333 -3.94 15.01 -6.48
C TRP A 333 -2.60 15.50 -6.99
N GLY A 334 -1.54 14.84 -6.54
CA GLY A 334 -0.19 15.02 -7.07
C GLY A 334 0.04 14.24 -8.37
N LEU A 335 1.27 13.75 -8.59
CA LEU A 335 1.57 12.91 -9.76
C LEU A 335 1.63 11.41 -9.42
N ALA A 336 1.25 11.03 -8.20
CA ALA A 336 1.22 9.63 -7.75
C ALA A 336 0.20 9.38 -6.63
N TRP A 337 -0.26 10.42 -5.94
CA TRP A 337 -0.96 10.34 -4.67
C TRP A 337 -2.10 11.32 -4.56
N ALA A 338 -3.09 10.98 -3.73
CA ALA A 338 -3.98 11.95 -3.15
C ALA A 338 -3.23 12.80 -2.12
N ILE A 339 -3.60 14.07 -2.00
CA ILE A 339 -3.02 15.04 -1.08
C ILE A 339 -4.11 15.47 -0.11
N GLU A 340 -3.89 15.27 1.19
CA GLU A 340 -4.79 15.74 2.24
C GLU A 340 -4.90 17.27 2.20
N ALA A 341 -6.07 17.80 1.91
CA ALA A 341 -6.29 19.23 1.77
C ALA A 341 -7.02 19.84 2.96
N ASN A 342 -7.70 19.03 3.76
CA ASN A 342 -8.41 19.46 4.94
C ASN A 342 -7.84 18.80 6.21
N LYS A 343 -8.12 19.41 7.36
CA LYS A 343 -7.91 18.77 8.65
C LYS A 343 -8.92 17.64 8.78
N SER A 344 -8.55 16.45 8.30
CA SER A 344 -9.42 15.29 8.36
C SER A 344 -9.45 14.67 9.76
N GLU A 345 -10.43 13.81 10.01
CA GLU A 345 -10.43 12.96 11.20
C GLU A 345 -9.35 11.88 11.17
N LEU A 346 -8.59 11.78 10.07
CA LEU A 346 -7.55 10.76 9.82
C LEU A 346 -6.21 11.09 10.53
N PHE A 347 -6.13 12.13 11.32
CA PHE A 347 -4.94 12.55 12.08
C PHE A 347 -3.71 12.95 11.26
N ARG A 348 -3.57 12.51 10.01
CA ARG A 348 -2.51 13.02 9.14
C ARG A 348 -2.72 14.51 8.85
N PRO A 349 -1.65 15.33 8.88
CA PRO A 349 -1.78 16.77 8.64
C PRO A 349 -2.05 17.07 7.17
N ILE A 350 -2.54 18.29 6.92
CA ILE A 350 -2.69 18.86 5.57
C ILE A 350 -1.34 18.79 4.85
N GLY A 351 -1.37 18.38 3.59
CA GLY A 351 -0.18 18.18 2.75
C GLY A 351 0.41 16.78 2.82
N SER A 352 -0.01 15.95 3.76
CA SER A 352 0.31 14.52 3.71
C SER A 352 -0.24 13.90 2.44
N VAL A 353 0.52 12.96 1.85
CA VAL A 353 0.05 12.20 0.69
C VAL A 353 -0.25 10.76 1.08
N TYR A 354 -1.22 10.15 0.40
CA TYR A 354 -1.72 8.83 0.76
C TYR A 354 -2.30 8.10 -0.45
N TRP A 355 -2.40 6.80 -0.35
CA TRP A 355 -3.21 5.96 -1.21
C TRP A 355 -3.39 4.56 -0.61
N ALA A 356 -3.89 3.61 -1.44
CA ALA A 356 -4.23 2.26 -0.99
C ALA A 356 -4.01 1.19 -2.06
N GLY A 357 -4.05 -0.06 -1.62
CA GLY A 357 -4.21 -1.26 -2.44
C GLY A 357 -5.59 -1.88 -2.23
N ALA A 358 -6.16 -2.45 -3.27
CA ALA A 358 -7.54 -2.94 -3.30
C ALA A 358 -7.87 -4.03 -2.26
N ALA A 359 -6.87 -4.69 -1.68
CA ALA A 359 -7.04 -5.71 -0.63
C ALA A 359 -6.87 -5.12 0.79
N ASN A 360 -7.40 -3.92 1.03
CA ASN A 360 -7.34 -3.21 2.31
C ASN A 360 -5.92 -2.95 2.81
N SER A 361 -5.02 -2.57 1.90
CA SER A 361 -3.69 -2.07 2.27
C SER A 361 -3.68 -0.55 2.09
N TYR A 362 -3.10 0.16 3.06
CA TYR A 362 -3.10 1.62 3.11
C TYR A 362 -1.71 2.16 3.42
N TYR A 363 -1.42 3.36 2.97
CA TYR A 363 -0.22 4.08 3.40
C TYR A 363 -0.45 5.58 3.45
N THR A 364 0.26 6.22 4.36
CA THR A 364 0.40 7.68 4.49
C THR A 364 1.88 8.03 4.43
N LEU A 365 2.19 9.12 3.76
CA LEU A 365 3.52 9.71 3.68
C LEU A 365 3.43 11.20 4.02
N ASP A 366 3.97 11.56 5.17
CA ASP A 366 4.08 12.93 5.66
C ASP A 366 5.55 13.38 5.57
N VAL A 367 5.87 14.02 4.45
CA VAL A 367 7.25 14.41 4.14
C VAL A 367 7.73 15.54 5.05
N GLU A 368 6.83 16.41 5.50
CA GLU A 368 7.16 17.55 6.37
C GLU A 368 7.60 17.07 7.76
N ASN A 369 6.85 16.15 8.34
CA ASN A 369 7.16 15.59 9.67
C ASN A 369 8.02 14.31 9.61
N LYS A 370 8.40 13.85 8.40
CA LYS A 370 9.18 12.63 8.16
C LYS A 370 8.53 11.37 8.72
N ILE A 371 7.22 11.29 8.62
CA ILE A 371 6.43 10.16 9.07
C ILE A 371 5.95 9.36 7.86
N ALA A 372 6.06 8.05 7.93
CA ALA A 372 5.36 7.15 7.04
C ALA A 372 4.61 6.09 7.84
N VAL A 373 3.42 5.76 7.38
CA VAL A 373 2.57 4.71 7.98
C VAL A 373 2.17 3.75 6.88
N VAL A 374 2.23 2.45 7.15
CA VAL A 374 1.71 1.40 6.28
C VAL A 374 0.81 0.47 7.06
N TYR A 375 -0.20 -0.04 6.39
CA TYR A 375 -1.12 -1.05 6.88
C TYR A 375 -1.36 -2.09 5.80
N PHE A 376 -1.23 -3.37 6.12
CA PHE A 376 -1.38 -4.46 5.19
C PHE A 376 -2.36 -5.51 5.70
N THR A 377 -3.35 -5.79 4.88
CA THR A 377 -4.17 -7.01 4.90
C THR A 377 -4.24 -7.58 3.48
N GLN A 378 -4.94 -8.69 3.28
CA GLN A 378 -5.04 -9.31 1.96
C GLN A 378 -6.43 -9.90 1.71
N TYR A 379 -7.47 -9.08 1.73
CA TYR A 379 -8.85 -9.51 1.47
C TYR A 379 -9.72 -8.42 0.82
N PHE A 380 -10.82 -8.83 0.22
CA PHE A 380 -11.88 -7.98 -0.35
C PHE A 380 -13.16 -8.06 0.51
N PRO A 381 -14.07 -7.07 0.40
CA PRO A 381 -14.03 -5.89 -0.46
C PRO A 381 -13.05 -4.82 0.05
N PHE A 382 -12.71 -3.88 -0.84
CA PHE A 382 -11.88 -2.72 -0.49
C PHE A 382 -12.58 -1.78 0.49
N ASN A 383 -11.80 -1.17 1.36
CA ASN A 383 -12.25 -0.20 2.37
C ASN A 383 -13.29 -0.78 3.32
N ASP A 384 -13.12 -2.08 3.66
CA ASP A 384 -13.90 -2.70 4.73
C ASP A 384 -13.76 -1.91 6.02
N LYS A 385 -14.90 -1.62 6.66
CA LYS A 385 -14.96 -0.71 7.81
C LYS A 385 -14.05 -1.13 8.96
N GLU A 386 -14.01 -2.43 9.30
CA GLU A 386 -13.18 -2.94 10.40
C GLU A 386 -11.69 -2.75 10.09
N SER A 387 -11.28 -3.04 8.85
CA SER A 387 -9.90 -2.86 8.41
C SER A 387 -9.50 -1.38 8.38
N PHE A 388 -10.38 -0.53 7.85
CA PHE A 388 -10.11 0.90 7.73
C PHE A 388 -10.07 1.59 9.10
N ASP A 389 -10.98 1.27 10.00
CA ASP A 389 -10.98 1.79 11.37
C ASP A 389 -9.73 1.33 12.15
N PHE A 390 -9.24 0.11 11.90
CA PHE A 390 -8.02 -0.38 12.52
C PHE A 390 -6.77 0.36 12.01
N TYR A 391 -6.70 0.63 10.71
CA TYR A 391 -5.67 1.49 10.13
C TYR A 391 -5.70 2.90 10.74
N ARG A 392 -6.87 3.51 10.85
CA ARG A 392 -7.05 4.84 11.46
C ARG A 392 -6.63 4.88 12.92
N LEU A 393 -6.95 3.83 13.68
CA LEU A 393 -6.54 3.71 15.08
C LEU A 393 -5.01 3.69 15.21
N PHE A 394 -4.33 2.95 14.32
CA PHE A 394 -2.88 2.92 14.28
C PHE A 394 -2.28 4.26 13.84
N GLU A 395 -2.81 4.88 12.80
CA GLU A 395 -2.37 6.20 12.34
C GLU A 395 -2.50 7.24 13.46
N LYS A 396 -3.61 7.21 14.20
CA LYS A 396 -3.81 8.04 15.39
C LYS A 396 -2.75 7.81 16.46
N GLU A 397 -2.45 6.56 16.78
CA GLU A 397 -1.43 6.21 17.78
C GLU A 397 -0.05 6.76 17.37
N VAL A 398 0.30 6.62 16.08
CA VAL A 398 1.54 7.16 15.53
C VAL A 398 1.60 8.67 15.72
N TYR A 399 0.59 9.43 15.27
CA TYR A 399 0.61 10.91 15.37
C TYR A 399 0.49 11.42 16.80
N GLN A 400 -0.21 10.73 17.71
CA GLN A 400 -0.26 11.12 19.12
C GLN A 400 1.06 10.86 19.87
N GLY A 401 1.86 9.89 19.42
CA GLY A 401 3.19 9.65 19.95
C GLY A 401 4.18 10.78 19.67
N PHE A 402 3.89 11.65 18.69
CA PHE A 402 4.70 12.83 18.34
C PHE A 402 4.33 14.11 19.13
N GLU A 403 3.12 14.17 19.70
CA GLU A 403 2.68 15.35 20.47
C GLU A 403 3.18 15.31 21.94
N ASN A 404 3.82 14.23 22.37
CA ASN A 404 4.36 14.02 23.72
C ASN A 404 5.89 13.96 23.71
#